data_89f68f3e167afec2ebe2aeaa0ae51c33
#
_entry.id   89f68f3e167afec2ebe2aeaa0ae51c33
#
_cell.length_a   1.000
_cell.length_b   1.000
_cell.length_c   1.000
_cell.angle_alpha   90.00
_cell.angle_beta   90.00
_cell.angle_gamma   90.00
#
_symmetry.space_group_name_H-M   'P 1'
#
loop_
_entity.id
_entity.type
_entity.pdbx_description
1 polymer ?
#
loop_
_entity_poly.entity_id
_entity_poly.type
_entity_poly.pdbx_seq_one_letter_code
_entity_poly.pdbx_strand_id
1 'polypeptide(L)'
;MRLCVFDLDHTLIRSPLDLAAMALDMRARLEVARGPLPPRSDRYRVSELITHCRRDAPALLDTLWAIALDHERRALDGTSLEPGARDAIEGARAASFAVALWTNNAREITADVLDRFGLLGGFDLIVTRDEMDALKPDPAGWRVIRERFGDCAAVVVGDSWVDGVAAAAAGVPFVAYRPRLEDLERWQVKPETILDDLATLPGWLAANFDGRGER
;
A
#
# COMPACT_ATOMS: atom_id res chain seq x y z
N MET A 1 -14.97 5.54 -16.68
CA MET A 1 -14.40 4.35 -16.01
C MET A 1 -14.25 4.68 -14.53
N ARG A 2 -14.49 3.69 -13.65
CA ARG A 2 -14.32 3.82 -12.19
C ARG A 2 -13.22 2.87 -11.75
N LEU A 3 -12.43 3.23 -10.74
CA LEU A 3 -11.29 2.45 -10.28
C LEU A 3 -11.27 2.36 -8.75
N CYS A 4 -11.14 1.14 -8.22
CA CYS A 4 -10.90 0.86 -6.81
C CYS A 4 -9.47 0.32 -6.66
N VAL A 5 -8.66 1.01 -5.86
CA VAL A 5 -7.25 0.66 -5.63
C VAL A 5 -7.09 0.19 -4.19
N PHE A 6 -6.67 -1.05 -4.00
CA PHE A 6 -6.44 -1.63 -2.68
C PHE A 6 -4.96 -1.58 -2.30
N ASP A 7 -4.68 -1.33 -1.04
CA ASP A 7 -3.45 -1.75 -0.41
C ASP A 7 -3.49 -3.25 -0.08
N LEU A 8 -2.36 -3.86 0.27
CA LEU A 8 -2.24 -5.29 0.55
C LEU A 8 -2.23 -5.61 2.05
N ASP A 9 -1.16 -5.19 2.76
CA ASP A 9 -0.95 -5.58 4.17
C ASP A 9 -1.94 -4.89 5.10
N HIS A 10 -2.55 -5.66 6.00
CA HIS A 10 -3.60 -5.21 6.93
C HIS A 10 -4.86 -4.63 6.24
N THR A 11 -4.91 -4.70 4.90
CA THR A 11 -6.09 -4.35 4.10
C THR A 11 -6.72 -5.60 3.49
N LEU A 12 -6.02 -6.31 2.62
CA LEU A 12 -6.50 -7.56 2.02
C LEU A 12 -5.97 -8.80 2.73
N ILE A 13 -4.84 -8.68 3.41
CA ILE A 13 -4.21 -9.75 4.17
C ILE A 13 -3.81 -9.26 5.57
N ARG A 14 -3.79 -10.18 6.53
CA ARG A 14 -3.09 -10.02 7.81
C ARG A 14 -1.70 -10.56 7.65
N SER A 15 -0.71 -9.71 7.75
CA SER A 15 0.70 -10.07 7.65
C SER A 15 1.41 -9.86 9.00
N PRO A 16 2.22 -10.81 9.48
CA PRO A 16 3.06 -10.62 10.65
C PRO A 16 4.34 -9.84 10.33
N LEU A 17 4.41 -9.14 9.21
CA LEU A 17 5.57 -8.37 8.78
C LEU A 17 5.94 -7.30 9.80
N ASP A 18 7.12 -7.44 10.41
CA ASP A 18 7.65 -6.46 11.37
C ASP A 18 8.46 -5.37 10.64
N LEU A 19 7.76 -4.31 10.24
CA LEU A 19 8.38 -3.13 9.62
C LEU A 19 9.38 -2.42 10.55
N ALA A 20 9.26 -2.61 11.88
CA ALA A 20 10.20 -2.03 12.83
C ALA A 20 11.54 -2.76 12.80
N ALA A 21 11.51 -4.10 12.85
CA ALA A 21 12.69 -4.93 12.72
C ALA A 21 13.36 -4.72 11.35
N MET A 22 12.59 -4.73 10.27
CA MET A 22 13.09 -4.43 8.92
C MET A 22 13.83 -3.09 8.87
N ALA A 23 13.23 -2.02 9.41
CA ALA A 23 13.83 -0.70 9.42
C ALA A 23 15.13 -0.66 10.27
N LEU A 24 15.20 -1.39 11.39
CA LEU A 24 16.42 -1.50 12.20
C LEU A 24 17.56 -2.16 11.44
N ASP A 25 17.29 -3.28 10.76
CA ASP A 25 18.30 -4.00 9.97
C ASP A 25 18.80 -3.14 8.80
N MET A 26 17.88 -2.49 8.07
CA MET A 26 18.25 -1.56 7.00
C MET A 26 19.09 -0.38 7.52
N ARG A 27 18.68 0.22 8.64
CA ARG A 27 19.40 1.32 9.27
C ARG A 27 20.80 0.90 9.65
N ALA A 28 20.96 -0.23 10.35
CA ALA A 28 22.26 -0.75 10.76
C ALA A 28 23.18 -0.94 9.54
N ARG A 29 22.65 -1.51 8.46
CA ARG A 29 23.43 -1.72 7.23
C ARG A 29 23.85 -0.40 6.57
N LEU A 30 22.96 0.58 6.54
CA LEU A 30 23.21 1.91 5.98
C LEU A 30 24.24 2.68 6.80
N GLU A 31 24.13 2.67 8.13
CA GLU A 31 25.03 3.38 9.05
C GLU A 31 26.46 2.81 9.02
N VAL A 32 26.64 1.51 8.83
CA VAL A 32 27.97 0.89 8.65
C VAL A 32 28.69 1.47 7.42
N ALA A 33 27.98 1.79 6.37
CA ALA A 33 28.60 2.23 5.12
C ALA A 33 28.78 3.76 5.02
N ARG A 34 27.89 4.56 5.63
CA ARG A 34 27.90 6.02 5.48
C ARG A 34 28.10 6.80 6.78
N GLY A 35 28.20 6.10 7.91
CA GLY A 35 28.15 6.68 9.24
C GLY A 35 26.73 6.89 9.76
N PRO A 36 26.60 7.34 11.02
CA PRO A 36 25.31 7.43 11.69
C PRO A 36 24.34 8.38 10.99
N LEU A 37 23.07 7.97 10.96
CA LEU A 37 21.97 8.84 10.56
C LEU A 37 21.70 9.91 11.63
N PRO A 38 21.13 11.08 11.27
CA PRO A 38 20.79 12.12 12.22
C PRO A 38 19.95 11.58 13.39
N PRO A 39 20.28 11.93 14.66
CA PRO A 39 19.48 11.51 15.80
C PRO A 39 18.09 12.15 15.75
N ARG A 40 17.06 11.38 16.11
CA ARG A 40 15.69 11.85 16.24
C ARG A 40 14.90 11.01 17.25
N SER A 41 13.76 11.51 17.72
CA SER A 41 12.89 10.81 18.67
C SER A 41 12.19 9.60 18.04
N ASP A 42 11.72 9.77 16.81
CA ASP A 42 11.01 8.71 16.09
C ASP A 42 11.98 7.79 15.36
N ARG A 43 11.61 6.52 15.22
CA ARG A 43 12.37 5.58 14.38
C ARG A 43 12.30 6.00 12.90
N TYR A 44 13.35 5.68 12.17
CA TYR A 44 13.33 5.76 10.71
C TYR A 44 12.38 4.70 10.14
N ARG A 45 11.60 5.09 9.13
CA ARG A 45 10.74 4.18 8.37
C ARG A 45 11.50 3.57 7.21
N VAL A 46 11.03 2.45 6.71
CA VAL A 46 11.62 1.78 5.53
C VAL A 46 11.70 2.74 4.34
N SER A 47 10.61 3.45 4.02
CA SER A 47 10.59 4.41 2.91
C SER A 47 11.61 5.55 3.06
N GLU A 48 11.82 6.05 4.27
CA GLU A 48 12.81 7.08 4.57
C GLU A 48 14.24 6.55 4.42
N LEU A 49 14.51 5.32 4.89
CA LEU A 49 15.81 4.67 4.75
C LEU A 49 16.16 4.40 3.30
N ILE A 50 15.21 3.99 2.48
CA ILE A 50 15.38 3.85 1.03
C ILE A 50 15.70 5.21 0.39
N THR A 51 15.00 6.27 0.79
CA THR A 51 15.27 7.63 0.29
C THR A 51 16.68 8.10 0.69
N HIS A 52 17.10 7.87 1.94
CA HIS A 52 18.46 8.15 2.38
C HIS A 52 19.50 7.32 1.60
N CYS A 53 19.23 6.04 1.37
CA CYS A 53 20.11 5.16 0.61
C CYS A 53 20.30 5.66 -0.82
N ARG A 54 19.22 5.96 -1.52
CA ARG A 54 19.26 6.47 -2.90
C ARG A 54 20.09 7.75 -3.04
N ARG A 55 19.97 8.65 -2.06
CA ARG A 55 20.67 9.93 -2.07
C ARG A 55 22.14 9.81 -1.68
N ASP A 56 22.42 9.08 -0.60
CA ASP A 56 23.73 9.14 0.10
C ASP A 56 24.59 7.89 -0.11
N ALA A 57 24.01 6.76 -0.49
CA ALA A 57 24.69 5.48 -0.66
C ALA A 57 24.00 4.57 -1.70
N PRO A 58 23.81 5.03 -2.95
CA PRO A 58 23.01 4.30 -3.96
C PRO A 58 23.50 2.89 -4.25
N ALA A 59 24.81 2.61 -4.08
CA ALA A 59 25.38 1.28 -4.24
C ALA A 59 24.88 0.23 -3.23
N LEU A 60 24.21 0.66 -2.15
CA LEU A 60 23.62 -0.23 -1.16
C LEU A 60 22.13 -0.54 -1.42
N LEU A 61 21.54 0.06 -2.43
CA LEU A 61 20.10 -0.04 -2.65
C LEU A 61 19.65 -1.50 -2.80
N ASP A 62 20.35 -2.29 -3.58
CA ASP A 62 20.06 -3.72 -3.76
C ASP A 62 20.21 -4.50 -2.44
N THR A 63 21.17 -4.11 -1.61
CA THR A 63 21.34 -4.73 -0.28
C THR A 63 20.15 -4.42 0.63
N LEU A 64 19.64 -3.19 0.63
CA LEU A 64 18.47 -2.82 1.41
C LEU A 64 17.22 -3.53 0.89
N TRP A 65 17.06 -3.66 -0.42
CA TRP A 65 15.96 -4.42 -1.01
C TRP A 65 16.03 -5.91 -0.68
N ALA A 66 17.24 -6.49 -0.61
CA ALA A 66 17.41 -7.87 -0.17
C ALA A 66 17.02 -8.06 1.31
N ILE A 67 17.32 -7.08 2.18
CA ILE A 67 16.86 -7.10 3.57
C ILE A 67 15.33 -7.06 3.64
N ALA A 68 14.70 -6.14 2.88
CA ALA A 68 13.23 -6.05 2.84
C ALA A 68 12.61 -7.37 2.41
N LEU A 69 13.11 -7.94 1.32
CA LEU A 69 12.63 -9.19 0.74
C LEU A 69 12.74 -10.35 1.72
N ASP A 70 13.83 -10.43 2.48
CA ASP A 70 14.03 -11.48 3.50
C ASP A 70 13.01 -11.36 4.66
N HIS A 71 12.69 -10.15 5.12
CA HIS A 71 11.64 -9.92 6.10
C HIS A 71 10.26 -10.29 5.57
N GLU A 72 9.95 -9.89 4.33
CA GLU A 72 8.68 -10.22 3.67
C GLU A 72 8.52 -11.73 3.47
N ARG A 73 9.56 -12.44 3.01
CA ARG A 73 9.55 -13.91 2.87
C ARG A 73 9.28 -14.61 4.19
N ARG A 74 9.93 -14.17 5.27
CA ARG A 74 9.70 -14.75 6.61
C ARG A 74 8.27 -14.52 7.12
N ALA A 75 7.64 -13.45 6.69
CA ALA A 75 6.25 -13.13 7.07
C ALA A 75 5.22 -13.99 6.32
N LEU A 76 5.56 -14.61 5.18
CA LEU A 76 4.61 -15.38 4.36
C LEU A 76 3.89 -16.51 5.13
N ASP A 77 4.61 -17.24 5.97
CA ASP A 77 4.06 -18.40 6.69
C ASP A 77 2.93 -18.02 7.67
N GLY A 78 3.01 -16.81 8.26
CA GLY A 78 2.02 -16.29 9.19
C GLY A 78 0.91 -15.46 8.54
N THR A 79 0.94 -15.30 7.20
CA THR A 79 -0.03 -14.48 6.48
C THR A 79 -1.37 -15.20 6.32
N SER A 80 -2.46 -14.47 6.53
CA SER A 80 -3.84 -14.94 6.35
C SER A 80 -4.67 -13.90 5.59
N LEU A 81 -5.75 -14.38 4.93
CA LEU A 81 -6.68 -13.49 4.26
C LEU A 81 -7.44 -12.63 5.30
N GLU A 82 -7.60 -11.33 5.00
CA GLU A 82 -8.46 -10.47 5.81
C GLU A 82 -9.94 -10.82 5.55
N PRO A 83 -10.79 -10.93 6.61
CA PRO A 83 -12.20 -11.16 6.42
C PRO A 83 -12.85 -10.10 5.50
N GLY A 84 -13.67 -10.56 4.55
CA GLY A 84 -14.33 -9.68 3.57
C GLY A 84 -13.46 -9.21 2.40
N ALA A 85 -12.15 -9.54 2.37
CA ALA A 85 -11.26 -9.09 1.30
C ALA A 85 -11.70 -9.57 -0.09
N ARG A 86 -12.10 -10.84 -0.21
CA ARG A 86 -12.62 -11.39 -1.46
C ARG A 86 -13.93 -10.70 -1.87
N ASP A 87 -14.85 -10.54 -0.91
CA ASP A 87 -16.15 -9.91 -1.16
C ASP A 87 -15.98 -8.44 -1.59
N ALA A 88 -15.00 -7.73 -1.03
CA ALA A 88 -14.68 -6.35 -1.41
C ALA A 88 -14.19 -6.26 -2.85
N ILE A 89 -13.26 -7.16 -3.26
CA ILE A 89 -12.73 -7.20 -4.64
C ILE A 89 -13.84 -7.59 -5.64
N GLU A 90 -14.56 -8.68 -5.38
CA GLU A 90 -15.63 -9.17 -6.25
C GLU A 90 -16.78 -8.16 -6.32
N GLY A 91 -17.16 -7.56 -5.19
CA GLY A 91 -18.20 -6.55 -5.14
C GLY A 91 -17.84 -5.25 -5.85
N ALA A 92 -16.58 -4.79 -5.78
CA ALA A 92 -16.11 -3.66 -6.58
C ALA A 92 -16.21 -3.96 -8.08
N ARG A 93 -15.80 -5.17 -8.51
CA ARG A 93 -15.94 -5.61 -9.91
C ARG A 93 -17.40 -5.72 -10.34
N ALA A 94 -18.26 -6.28 -9.51
CA ALA A 94 -19.72 -6.36 -9.78
C ALA A 94 -20.35 -4.96 -9.91
N ALA A 95 -19.84 -3.97 -9.17
CA ALA A 95 -20.23 -2.56 -9.31
C ALA A 95 -19.54 -1.84 -10.49
N SER A 96 -18.92 -2.59 -11.42
CA SER A 96 -18.25 -2.09 -12.63
C SER A 96 -17.06 -1.17 -12.36
N PHE A 97 -16.33 -1.39 -11.26
CA PHE A 97 -15.01 -0.80 -11.06
C PHE A 97 -13.94 -1.69 -11.69
N ALA A 98 -12.95 -1.08 -12.34
CA ALA A 98 -11.65 -1.70 -12.49
C ALA A 98 -11.01 -1.81 -11.10
N VAL A 99 -10.21 -2.85 -10.88
CA VAL A 99 -9.58 -3.10 -9.57
C VAL A 99 -8.07 -3.14 -9.72
N ALA A 100 -7.36 -2.35 -8.93
CA ALA A 100 -5.92 -2.36 -8.88
C ALA A 100 -5.41 -2.64 -7.45
N LEU A 101 -4.20 -3.17 -7.37
CA LEU A 101 -3.43 -3.28 -6.14
C LEU A 101 -2.29 -2.26 -6.17
N TRP A 102 -2.03 -1.60 -5.03
CA TRP A 102 -0.90 -0.71 -4.84
C TRP A 102 -0.24 -0.96 -3.49
N THR A 103 0.90 -1.65 -3.49
CA THR A 103 1.61 -2.06 -2.28
C THR A 103 3.08 -1.67 -2.31
N ASN A 104 3.67 -1.50 -1.12
CA ASN A 104 5.12 -1.29 -0.94
C ASN A 104 5.92 -2.61 -0.92
N ASN A 105 5.26 -3.77 -1.03
CA ASN A 105 5.92 -5.07 -1.06
C ASN A 105 6.56 -5.38 -2.42
N ALA A 106 7.48 -6.34 -2.44
CA ALA A 106 8.06 -6.87 -3.66
C ALA A 106 7.02 -7.59 -4.52
N ARG A 107 7.24 -7.58 -5.84
CA ARG A 107 6.36 -8.28 -6.79
C ARG A 107 6.28 -9.77 -6.54
N GLU A 108 7.42 -10.43 -6.26
CA GLU A 108 7.42 -11.86 -6.01
C GLU A 108 6.57 -12.22 -4.79
N ILE A 109 6.71 -11.48 -3.68
CA ILE A 109 5.93 -11.71 -2.46
C ILE A 109 4.45 -11.44 -2.69
N THR A 110 4.15 -10.35 -3.38
CA THR A 110 2.77 -9.99 -3.73
C THR A 110 2.12 -11.08 -4.59
N ALA A 111 2.83 -11.59 -5.60
CA ALA A 111 2.32 -12.64 -6.47
C ALA A 111 2.07 -13.94 -5.69
N ASP A 112 3.01 -14.37 -4.85
CA ASP A 112 2.89 -15.58 -4.03
C ASP A 112 1.68 -15.51 -3.08
N VAL A 113 1.49 -14.35 -2.43
CA VAL A 113 0.35 -14.13 -1.52
C VAL A 113 -0.97 -14.15 -2.27
N LEU A 114 -1.06 -13.42 -3.40
CA LEU A 114 -2.29 -13.36 -4.17
C LEU A 114 -2.67 -14.72 -4.80
N ASP A 115 -1.67 -15.48 -5.25
CA ASP A 115 -1.88 -16.85 -5.77
C ASP A 115 -2.36 -17.78 -4.66
N ARG A 116 -1.67 -17.80 -3.52
CA ARG A 116 -2.02 -18.61 -2.34
C ARG A 116 -3.46 -18.42 -1.89
N PHE A 117 -3.99 -17.20 -1.96
CA PHE A 117 -5.36 -16.90 -1.58
C PHE A 117 -6.34 -16.86 -2.77
N GLY A 118 -5.88 -17.18 -3.99
CA GLY A 118 -6.70 -17.18 -5.19
C GLY A 118 -7.28 -15.80 -5.53
N LEU A 119 -6.51 -14.73 -5.28
CA LEU A 119 -6.92 -13.35 -5.54
C LEU A 119 -6.28 -12.76 -6.80
N LEU A 120 -5.27 -13.43 -7.39
CA LEU A 120 -4.47 -12.88 -8.50
C LEU A 120 -5.35 -12.42 -9.68
N GLY A 121 -6.36 -13.19 -10.04
CA GLY A 121 -7.31 -12.85 -11.12
C GLY A 121 -8.31 -11.74 -10.77
N GLY A 122 -8.31 -11.24 -9.54
CA GLY A 122 -9.18 -10.15 -9.07
C GLY A 122 -8.74 -8.77 -9.50
N PHE A 123 -7.48 -8.61 -9.97
CA PHE A 123 -6.88 -7.32 -10.27
C PHE A 123 -6.63 -7.12 -11.77
N ASP A 124 -6.98 -5.95 -12.27
CA ASP A 124 -6.68 -5.50 -13.63
C ASP A 124 -5.28 -4.88 -13.74
N LEU A 125 -4.69 -4.47 -12.59
CA LEU A 125 -3.31 -3.99 -12.44
C LEU A 125 -2.81 -4.26 -11.02
N ILE A 126 -1.56 -4.69 -10.93
CA ILE A 126 -0.83 -4.84 -9.66
C ILE A 126 0.41 -3.94 -9.75
N VAL A 127 0.51 -2.98 -8.83
CA VAL A 127 1.65 -2.08 -8.68
C VAL A 127 2.33 -2.36 -7.36
N THR A 128 3.58 -2.78 -7.44
CA THR A 128 4.43 -3.11 -6.30
C THR A 128 5.60 -2.14 -6.22
N ARG A 129 6.49 -2.28 -5.24
CA ARG A 129 7.69 -1.45 -5.18
C ARG A 129 8.60 -1.56 -6.41
N ASP A 130 8.47 -2.65 -7.16
CA ASP A 130 9.36 -2.91 -8.31
C ASP A 130 8.97 -2.06 -9.53
N GLU A 131 7.74 -1.53 -9.57
CA GLU A 131 7.26 -0.60 -10.60
C GLU A 131 7.31 0.87 -10.17
N MET A 132 7.73 1.16 -8.94
CA MET A 132 7.68 2.52 -8.38
C MET A 132 9.07 3.11 -8.16
N ASP A 133 9.23 4.39 -8.47
CA ASP A 133 10.44 5.15 -8.13
C ASP A 133 10.54 5.46 -6.64
N ALA A 134 9.43 5.51 -5.93
CA ALA A 134 9.36 5.77 -4.51
C ALA A 134 8.20 4.98 -3.85
N LEU A 135 8.39 4.62 -2.57
CA LEU A 135 7.38 3.92 -1.78
C LEU A 135 6.31 4.89 -1.28
N LYS A 136 5.08 4.40 -1.07
CA LYS A 136 4.10 5.15 -0.26
C LYS A 136 4.76 5.61 1.05
N PRO A 137 4.53 6.84 1.51
CA PRO A 137 3.46 7.77 1.14
C PRO A 137 3.71 8.64 -0.11
N ASP A 138 4.77 8.42 -0.89
CA ASP A 138 4.95 9.08 -2.19
C ASP A 138 3.91 8.55 -3.20
N PRO A 139 3.31 9.41 -4.05
CA PRO A 139 2.32 8.99 -5.03
C PRO A 139 2.91 8.31 -6.29
N ALA A 140 4.16 7.82 -6.25
CA ALA A 140 4.83 7.23 -7.42
C ALA A 140 4.02 6.09 -8.06
N GLY A 141 3.44 5.20 -7.22
CA GLY A 141 2.62 4.10 -7.74
C GLY A 141 1.33 4.58 -8.41
N TRP A 142 0.77 5.72 -7.98
CA TRP A 142 -0.37 6.31 -8.65
C TRP A 142 -0.04 6.78 -10.07
N ARG A 143 1.19 7.23 -10.33
CA ARG A 143 1.62 7.57 -11.71
C ARG A 143 1.52 6.36 -12.63
N VAL A 144 1.99 5.19 -12.18
CA VAL A 144 1.89 3.91 -12.90
C VAL A 144 0.42 3.52 -13.13
N ILE A 145 -0.42 3.65 -12.10
CA ILE A 145 -1.86 3.37 -12.18
C ILE A 145 -2.53 4.29 -13.23
N ARG A 146 -2.23 5.59 -13.18
CA ARG A 146 -2.79 6.58 -14.10
C ARG A 146 -2.33 6.40 -15.55
N GLU A 147 -1.11 5.94 -15.78
CA GLU A 147 -0.63 5.57 -17.11
C GLU A 147 -1.47 4.43 -17.73
N ARG A 148 -1.92 3.48 -16.90
CA ARG A 148 -2.73 2.34 -17.37
C ARG A 148 -4.20 2.69 -17.57
N PHE A 149 -4.80 3.49 -16.68
CA PHE A 149 -6.25 3.72 -16.65
C PHE A 149 -6.66 5.13 -17.11
N GLY A 150 -5.71 6.06 -17.29
CA GLY A 150 -5.98 7.46 -17.58
C GLY A 150 -6.60 8.20 -16.38
N ASP A 151 -7.17 9.36 -16.65
CA ASP A 151 -7.94 10.11 -15.65
C ASP A 151 -9.33 9.45 -15.50
N CYS A 152 -9.62 8.97 -14.31
CA CYS A 152 -10.87 8.28 -14.00
C CYS A 152 -11.32 8.57 -12.57
N ALA A 153 -12.60 8.35 -12.29
CA ALA A 153 -13.10 8.40 -10.91
C ALA A 153 -12.51 7.22 -10.13
N ALA A 154 -11.72 7.51 -9.11
CA ALA A 154 -10.98 6.50 -8.37
C ALA A 154 -11.15 6.66 -6.86
N VAL A 155 -10.86 5.58 -6.13
CA VAL A 155 -10.75 5.55 -4.66
C VAL A 155 -9.60 4.63 -4.25
N VAL A 156 -8.87 5.02 -3.22
CA VAL A 156 -7.86 4.17 -2.57
C VAL A 156 -8.45 3.61 -1.28
N VAL A 157 -8.26 2.32 -1.05
CA VAL A 157 -8.67 1.61 0.17
C VAL A 157 -7.41 1.07 0.84
N GLY A 158 -7.18 1.44 2.10
CA GLY A 158 -5.99 1.03 2.85
C GLY A 158 -6.22 1.14 4.36
N ASP A 159 -5.29 0.59 5.15
CA ASP A 159 -5.39 0.56 6.61
C ASP A 159 -4.66 1.71 7.30
N SER A 160 -3.77 2.40 6.60
CA SER A 160 -2.78 3.26 7.23
C SER A 160 -2.79 4.71 6.74
N TRP A 161 -2.23 5.60 7.57
CA TRP A 161 -1.96 6.98 7.17
C TRP A 161 -1.06 7.07 5.92
N VAL A 162 -0.22 6.05 5.68
CA VAL A 162 0.70 5.99 4.52
C VAL A 162 -0.11 5.97 3.22
N ASP A 163 -1.18 5.18 3.19
CA ASP A 163 -2.10 5.08 2.05
C ASP A 163 -2.88 6.38 1.88
N GLY A 164 -3.38 6.93 2.99
CA GLY A 164 -4.13 8.18 2.98
C GLY A 164 -3.31 9.37 2.49
N VAL A 165 -2.05 9.51 2.91
CA VAL A 165 -1.14 10.56 2.42
C VAL A 165 -0.83 10.36 0.94
N ALA A 166 -0.56 9.11 0.52
CA ALA A 166 -0.32 8.81 -0.89
C ALA A 166 -1.54 9.10 -1.77
N ALA A 167 -2.74 8.75 -1.31
CA ALA A 167 -4.01 9.04 -1.98
C ALA A 167 -4.25 10.56 -2.09
N ALA A 168 -4.06 11.30 -1.00
CA ALA A 168 -4.20 12.76 -1.00
C ALA A 168 -3.21 13.45 -1.96
N ALA A 169 -1.95 13.00 -1.97
CA ALA A 169 -0.93 13.50 -2.90
C ALA A 169 -1.26 13.17 -4.37
N ALA A 170 -2.00 12.10 -4.61
CA ALA A 170 -2.53 11.69 -5.90
C ALA A 170 -3.84 12.42 -6.30
N GLY A 171 -4.45 13.17 -5.37
CA GLY A 171 -5.77 13.80 -5.57
C GLY A 171 -6.93 12.80 -5.61
N VAL A 172 -6.80 11.66 -4.92
CA VAL A 172 -7.76 10.55 -4.93
C VAL A 172 -8.40 10.40 -3.55
N PRO A 173 -9.73 10.22 -3.45
CA PRO A 173 -10.41 9.88 -2.21
C PRO A 173 -9.82 8.65 -1.53
N PHE A 174 -9.80 8.65 -0.20
CA PHE A 174 -9.28 7.56 0.63
C PHE A 174 -10.38 6.98 1.51
N VAL A 175 -10.53 5.68 1.50
CA VAL A 175 -11.35 4.89 2.43
C VAL A 175 -10.42 4.14 3.36
N ALA A 176 -10.54 4.39 4.66
CA ALA A 176 -9.71 3.74 5.66
C ALA A 176 -10.37 2.45 6.16
N TYR A 177 -9.60 1.35 6.18
CA TYR A 177 -10.03 0.09 6.78
C TYR A 177 -9.30 -0.15 8.09
N ARG A 178 -10.04 -0.18 9.20
CA ARG A 178 -9.54 -0.39 10.57
C ARG A 178 -8.24 0.38 10.89
N PRO A 179 -8.16 1.68 10.57
CA PRO A 179 -6.94 2.45 10.76
C PRO A 179 -6.63 2.68 12.24
N ARG A 180 -5.39 2.99 12.54
CA ARG A 180 -5.01 3.59 13.83
C ARG A 180 -5.37 5.07 13.80
N LEU A 181 -6.43 5.46 14.53
CA LEU A 181 -6.97 6.83 14.51
C LEU A 181 -5.93 7.88 14.92
N GLU A 182 -5.09 7.59 15.92
CA GLU A 182 -4.00 8.45 16.38
C GLU A 182 -3.01 8.77 15.24
N ASP A 183 -2.73 7.79 14.37
CA ASP A 183 -1.85 7.99 13.22
C ASP A 183 -2.54 8.84 12.15
N LEU A 184 -3.83 8.65 11.88
CA LEU A 184 -4.57 9.51 10.95
C LEU A 184 -4.58 10.98 11.42
N GLU A 185 -4.85 11.21 12.71
CA GLU A 185 -4.83 12.56 13.30
C GLU A 185 -3.43 13.19 13.21
N ARG A 186 -2.39 12.45 13.60
CA ARG A 186 -1.01 12.91 13.57
C ARG A 186 -0.57 13.34 12.16
N TRP A 187 -1.00 12.60 11.14
CA TRP A 187 -0.64 12.85 9.75
C TRP A 187 -1.69 13.66 8.99
N GLN A 188 -2.71 14.16 9.69
CA GLN A 188 -3.80 14.97 9.14
C GLN A 188 -4.52 14.30 7.95
N VAL A 189 -4.61 12.98 7.98
CA VAL A 189 -5.33 12.18 6.99
C VAL A 189 -6.82 12.22 7.30
N LYS A 190 -7.63 12.59 6.30
CA LYS A 190 -9.10 12.63 6.40
C LYS A 190 -9.70 11.64 5.41
N PRO A 191 -10.04 10.42 5.83
CA PRO A 191 -10.72 9.49 4.94
C PRO A 191 -12.16 9.93 4.65
N GLU A 192 -12.69 9.53 3.50
CA GLU A 192 -14.12 9.69 3.15
C GLU A 192 -15.02 8.88 4.09
N THR A 193 -14.55 7.72 4.51
CA THR A 193 -15.18 6.86 5.51
C THR A 193 -14.15 5.94 6.15
N ILE A 194 -14.52 5.38 7.31
CA ILE A 194 -13.78 4.32 8.00
C ILE A 194 -14.66 3.06 7.97
N LEU A 195 -14.09 1.97 7.52
CA LEU A 195 -14.74 0.65 7.48
C LEU A 195 -14.15 -0.26 8.55
N ASP A 196 -15.01 -0.91 9.29
CA ASP A 196 -14.64 -2.00 10.21
C ASP A 196 -14.77 -3.38 9.57
N ASP A 197 -15.48 -3.46 8.44
CA ASP A 197 -15.70 -4.68 7.65
C ASP A 197 -15.59 -4.36 6.15
N LEU A 198 -14.64 -5.02 5.47
CA LEU A 198 -14.44 -4.87 4.03
C LEU A 198 -15.64 -5.30 3.19
N ALA A 199 -16.46 -6.24 3.68
CA ALA A 199 -17.67 -6.67 2.98
C ALA A 199 -18.70 -5.52 2.80
N THR A 200 -18.55 -4.41 3.53
CA THR A 200 -19.40 -3.21 3.37
C THR A 200 -18.95 -2.26 2.27
N LEU A 201 -17.72 -2.42 1.78
CA LEU A 201 -17.14 -1.55 0.75
C LEU A 201 -17.98 -1.48 -0.54
N PRO A 202 -18.49 -2.59 -1.10
CA PRO A 202 -19.30 -2.51 -2.33
C PRO A 202 -20.54 -1.62 -2.19
N GLY A 203 -21.21 -1.68 -1.05
CA GLY A 203 -22.37 -0.80 -0.75
C GLY A 203 -21.96 0.67 -0.67
N TRP A 204 -20.84 0.97 -0.04
CA TRP A 204 -20.30 2.33 -0.01
C TRP A 204 -19.91 2.85 -1.41
N LEU A 205 -19.27 2.01 -2.23
CA LEU A 205 -18.89 2.35 -3.60
C LEU A 205 -20.14 2.70 -4.43
N ALA A 206 -21.20 1.87 -4.39
CA ALA A 206 -22.44 2.14 -5.08
C ALA A 206 -23.06 3.46 -4.66
N ALA A 207 -23.16 3.74 -3.35
CA ALA A 207 -23.77 4.96 -2.84
C ALA A 207 -23.00 6.25 -3.20
N ASN A 208 -21.68 6.19 -3.39
CA ASN A 208 -20.84 7.38 -3.59
C ASN A 208 -20.37 7.61 -5.02
N PHE A 209 -20.50 6.60 -5.91
CA PHE A 209 -20.04 6.68 -7.30
C PHE A 209 -21.14 6.55 -8.33
N ASP A 210 -22.33 6.04 -8.00
CA ASP A 210 -23.44 5.85 -8.97
C ASP A 210 -24.04 7.17 -9.51
N GLY A 211 -23.71 8.32 -8.91
CA GLY A 211 -24.17 9.64 -9.36
C GLY A 211 -23.14 10.54 -10.05
N ARG A 212 -21.88 10.13 -10.19
CA ARG A 212 -20.77 10.99 -10.68
C ARG A 212 -20.39 10.76 -12.16
N GLY A 213 -21.10 9.91 -12.88
CA GLY A 213 -20.77 9.51 -14.27
C GLY A 213 -21.40 10.34 -15.38
N GLU A 214 -22.20 11.37 -15.10
CA GLU A 214 -22.96 12.13 -16.11
C GLU A 214 -22.78 13.66 -16.03
N ARG A 215 -21.55 14.13 -15.71
CA ARG A 215 -21.30 15.58 -15.88
C ARG A 215 -19.97 15.84 -16.54
#